data_fe980e960ff48bc7fe7b2c11a08606a6
#
_entry.id   fe980e960ff48bc7fe7b2c11a08606a6
#
_cell.length_a   1.000
_cell.length_b   1.000
_cell.length_c   1.000
_cell.angle_alpha   90.00
_cell.angle_beta   90.00
_cell.angle_gamma   90.00
#
_symmetry.space_group_name_H-M   'P 1'
#
loop_
_entity.id
_entity.type
_entity.pdbx_description
1 polymer ?
#
loop_
_entity_poly.entity_id
_entity_poly.type
_entity_poly.pdbx_seq_one_letter_code
_entity_poly.pdbx_strand_id
1 'polypeptide(L)'
;MLHREIDLLVSKLMSEIHTRIFLEVWMRLIVNKCLAEESGGRSYFTRLDAEVKKQPELLAEYMKYVTDRSGVYDVVVSGEIGDRYAELQCAGEIPDNINLFLLPGGLRENPTKLASKGRRCENSQWKEFIFLDDSYYSGKTLNAVTDYMCYVGGSVKHAYVFYDGSPARNKDVSSLYRYYDFYGGNHV
;
A
#
# COMPACT_ATOMS: atom_id res chain seq x y z
N MET A 1 16.12 -26.62 -22.23
CA MET A 1 16.32 -25.49 -21.28
C MET A 1 15.26 -24.42 -21.52
N LEU A 2 15.15 -23.83 -22.70
CA LEU A 2 14.23 -22.73 -23.04
C LEU A 2 12.74 -23.01 -22.73
N HIS A 3 12.23 -24.23 -23.00
CA HIS A 3 10.82 -24.59 -22.73
C HIS A 3 10.48 -24.56 -21.24
N ARG A 4 11.38 -25.03 -20.38
CA ARG A 4 11.17 -25.02 -18.92
C ARG A 4 11.11 -23.60 -18.34
N GLU A 5 11.89 -22.68 -18.89
CA GLU A 5 11.88 -21.28 -18.46
C GLU A 5 10.59 -20.57 -18.91
N ILE A 6 10.11 -20.88 -20.12
CA ILE A 6 8.83 -20.35 -20.62
C ILE A 6 7.65 -20.87 -19.78
N ASP A 7 7.62 -22.17 -19.46
CA ASP A 7 6.56 -22.75 -18.64
C ASP A 7 6.54 -22.15 -17.23
N LEU A 8 7.72 -21.88 -16.64
CA LEU A 8 7.82 -21.24 -15.34
C LEU A 8 7.34 -19.79 -15.37
N LEU A 9 7.70 -19.02 -16.41
CA LEU A 9 7.25 -17.65 -16.61
C LEU A 9 5.73 -17.57 -16.81
N VAL A 10 5.17 -18.46 -17.61
CA VAL A 10 3.72 -18.54 -17.83
C VAL A 10 2.99 -18.90 -16.54
N SER A 11 3.48 -19.88 -15.79
CA SER A 11 2.90 -20.25 -14.49
C SER A 11 2.93 -19.10 -13.48
N LYS A 12 4.05 -18.38 -13.40
CA LYS A 12 4.19 -17.19 -12.54
C LYS A 12 3.22 -16.07 -12.95
N LEU A 13 3.13 -15.77 -14.25
CA LEU A 13 2.23 -14.75 -14.79
C LEU A 13 0.76 -15.10 -14.52
N MET A 14 0.37 -16.37 -14.69
CA MET A 14 -0.98 -16.83 -14.38
C MET A 14 -1.29 -16.74 -12.89
N SER A 15 -0.34 -17.06 -12.02
CA SER A 15 -0.49 -16.91 -10.56
C SER A 15 -0.68 -15.44 -10.17
N GLU A 16 0.11 -14.53 -10.73
CA GLU A 16 -0.03 -13.09 -10.49
C GLU A 16 -1.40 -12.55 -10.94
N ILE A 17 -1.87 -12.97 -12.11
CA ILE A 17 -3.20 -12.59 -12.64
C ILE A 17 -4.31 -13.10 -11.73
N HIS A 18 -4.25 -14.35 -11.27
CA HIS A 18 -5.24 -14.91 -10.35
C HIS A 18 -5.25 -14.18 -9.00
N THR A 19 -4.08 -13.92 -8.44
CA THR A 19 -3.95 -13.19 -7.17
C THR A 19 -4.52 -11.77 -7.30
N ARG A 20 -4.21 -11.08 -8.37
CA ARG A 20 -4.73 -9.74 -8.63
C ARG A 20 -6.26 -9.75 -8.75
N ILE A 21 -6.83 -10.68 -9.54
CA ILE A 21 -8.28 -10.80 -9.71
C ILE A 21 -8.94 -11.08 -8.36
N PHE A 22 -8.37 -11.99 -7.57
CA PHE A 22 -8.86 -12.30 -6.23
C PHE A 22 -8.89 -11.06 -5.33
N LEU A 23 -7.80 -10.30 -5.27
CA LEU A 23 -7.71 -9.07 -4.48
C LEU A 23 -8.71 -8.00 -4.96
N GLU A 24 -8.86 -7.84 -6.28
CA GLU A 24 -9.84 -6.90 -6.85
C GLU A 24 -11.28 -7.31 -6.55
N VAL A 25 -11.60 -8.61 -6.60
CA VAL A 25 -12.94 -9.12 -6.23
C VAL A 25 -13.22 -8.89 -4.75
N TRP A 26 -12.26 -9.18 -3.90
CA TRP A 26 -12.39 -8.93 -2.46
C TRP A 26 -12.61 -7.46 -2.16
N MET A 27 -11.80 -6.59 -2.76
CA MET A 27 -11.96 -5.14 -2.61
C MET A 27 -13.33 -4.66 -3.09
N ARG A 28 -13.86 -5.20 -4.20
CA ARG A 28 -15.23 -4.89 -4.69
C ARG A 28 -16.30 -5.29 -3.68
N LEU A 29 -16.15 -6.43 -3.01
CA LEU A 29 -17.12 -6.85 -1.97
C LEU A 29 -17.15 -5.87 -0.80
N ILE A 30 -15.99 -5.41 -0.34
CA ILE A 30 -15.88 -4.40 0.72
C ILE A 30 -16.50 -3.08 0.27
N VAL A 31 -16.18 -2.62 -0.94
CA VAL A 31 -16.73 -1.40 -1.54
C VAL A 31 -18.26 -1.49 -1.63
N ASN A 32 -18.80 -2.58 -2.14
CA ASN A 32 -20.26 -2.78 -2.25
C ASN A 32 -20.94 -2.79 -0.89
N LYS A 33 -20.33 -3.39 0.12
CA LYS A 33 -20.82 -3.35 1.51
C LYS A 33 -20.87 -1.90 2.01
N CYS A 34 -19.79 -1.14 1.85
CA CYS A 34 -19.74 0.26 2.27
C CYS A 34 -20.75 1.15 1.54
N LEU A 35 -20.99 0.89 0.23
CA LEU A 35 -21.98 1.61 -0.56
C LEU A 35 -23.41 1.32 -0.13
N ALA A 36 -23.73 0.06 0.19
CA ALA A 36 -25.07 -0.33 0.65
C ALA A 36 -25.46 0.32 1.99
N GLU A 37 -24.48 0.73 2.78
CA GLU A 37 -24.67 1.33 4.11
C GLU A 37 -24.44 2.86 4.09
N GLU A 38 -24.30 3.48 2.90
CA GLU A 38 -23.87 4.86 2.78
C GLU A 38 -24.96 5.88 3.16
N SER A 39 -24.53 6.93 3.86
CA SER A 39 -25.33 8.12 4.18
C SER A 39 -24.70 9.45 3.75
N GLY A 40 -23.62 9.43 2.96
CA GLY A 40 -22.94 10.65 2.43
C GLY A 40 -21.41 10.55 2.32
N GLY A 41 -20.85 11.13 1.26
CA GLY A 41 -19.51 10.96 0.69
C GLY A 41 -18.31 10.79 1.63
N ARG A 42 -18.06 11.67 2.61
CA ARG A 42 -16.89 11.54 3.49
C ARG A 42 -16.98 10.35 4.44
N SER A 43 -18.19 10.00 4.86
CA SER A 43 -18.41 8.85 5.75
C SER A 43 -18.15 7.52 5.04
N TYR A 44 -18.38 7.46 3.73
CA TYR A 44 -18.06 6.32 2.90
C TYR A 44 -16.58 5.95 2.96
N PHE A 45 -15.69 6.91 2.72
CA PHE A 45 -14.25 6.67 2.70
C PHE A 45 -13.69 6.28 4.08
N THR A 46 -14.18 6.93 5.15
CA THR A 46 -13.81 6.53 6.53
C THR A 46 -14.25 5.10 6.84
N ARG A 47 -15.40 4.69 6.32
CA ARG A 47 -15.93 3.34 6.48
C ARG A 47 -15.15 2.32 5.66
N LEU A 48 -14.78 2.68 4.43
CA LEU A 48 -13.96 1.85 3.56
C LEU A 48 -12.58 1.58 4.18
N ASP A 49 -11.91 2.61 4.71
CA ASP A 49 -10.67 2.48 5.47
C ASP A 49 -10.82 1.50 6.63
N ALA A 50 -11.86 1.68 7.43
CA ALA A 50 -12.10 0.85 8.60
C ALA A 50 -12.38 -0.62 8.22
N GLU A 51 -13.13 -0.88 7.14
CA GLU A 51 -13.43 -2.23 6.69
C GLU A 51 -12.21 -2.93 6.09
N VAL A 52 -11.37 -2.22 5.32
CA VAL A 52 -10.10 -2.76 4.80
C VAL A 52 -9.18 -3.17 5.94
N LYS A 53 -9.01 -2.33 6.96
CA LYS A 53 -8.14 -2.60 8.12
C LYS A 53 -8.59 -3.77 8.99
N LYS A 54 -9.85 -4.19 8.86
CA LYS A 54 -10.40 -5.38 9.56
C LYS A 54 -10.15 -6.70 8.81
N GLN A 55 -9.49 -6.67 7.65
CA GLN A 55 -9.30 -7.84 6.80
C GLN A 55 -7.83 -8.30 6.82
N PRO A 56 -7.37 -9.05 7.83
CA PRO A 56 -5.95 -9.43 7.97
C PRO A 56 -5.44 -10.20 6.75
N GLU A 57 -6.24 -11.13 6.22
CA GLU A 57 -5.88 -11.92 5.04
C GLU A 57 -5.71 -11.05 3.78
N LEU A 58 -6.61 -10.06 3.57
CA LEU A 58 -6.49 -9.11 2.47
C LEU A 58 -5.21 -8.28 2.59
N LEU A 59 -4.89 -7.82 3.81
CA LEU A 59 -3.68 -7.04 4.08
C LEU A 59 -2.42 -7.88 3.77
N ALA A 60 -2.35 -9.10 4.29
CA ALA A 60 -1.21 -10.00 4.10
C ALA A 60 -1.02 -10.37 2.62
N GLU A 61 -2.07 -10.78 1.92
CA GLU A 61 -2.03 -11.13 0.49
C GLU A 61 -1.67 -9.93 -0.38
N TYR A 62 -2.15 -8.72 -0.04
CA TYR A 62 -1.80 -7.53 -0.79
C TYR A 62 -0.33 -7.15 -0.62
N MET A 63 0.21 -7.19 0.60
CA MET A 63 1.63 -6.96 0.83
C MET A 63 2.50 -7.92 0.03
N LYS A 64 2.19 -9.21 0.06
CA LYS A 64 2.87 -10.24 -0.71
C LYS A 64 2.80 -9.96 -2.22
N TYR A 65 1.60 -9.66 -2.71
CA TYR A 65 1.40 -9.32 -4.13
C TYR A 65 2.24 -8.13 -4.57
N VAL A 66 2.29 -7.03 -3.78
CA VAL A 66 3.02 -5.83 -4.19
C VAL A 66 4.53 -5.99 -4.08
N THR A 67 5.03 -6.74 -3.10
CA THR A 67 6.46 -7.05 -2.96
C THR A 67 6.96 -7.95 -4.10
N ASP A 68 6.22 -9.00 -4.44
CA ASP A 68 6.56 -9.89 -5.56
C ASP A 68 6.54 -9.15 -6.89
N ARG A 69 5.53 -8.30 -7.11
CA ARG A 69 5.39 -7.51 -8.33
C ARG A 69 6.48 -6.45 -8.49
N SER A 70 6.84 -5.76 -7.43
CA SER A 70 7.85 -4.70 -7.46
C SER A 70 9.27 -5.22 -7.45
N GLY A 71 9.47 -6.44 -6.95
CA GLY A 71 10.78 -7.01 -6.61
C GLY A 71 11.48 -6.28 -5.44
N VAL A 72 10.74 -5.46 -4.68
CA VAL A 72 11.23 -4.73 -3.51
C VAL A 72 10.56 -5.29 -2.26
N TYR A 73 11.36 -5.79 -1.34
CA TYR A 73 10.91 -6.42 -0.10
C TYR A 73 11.12 -5.53 1.13
N ASP A 74 11.70 -4.35 0.97
CA ASP A 74 11.76 -3.31 1.98
C ASP A 74 10.47 -2.44 1.87
N VAL A 75 9.55 -2.61 2.82
CA VAL A 75 8.22 -1.99 2.80
C VAL A 75 8.09 -0.97 3.91
N VAL A 76 7.74 0.25 3.54
CA VAL A 76 7.43 1.33 4.49
C VAL A 76 5.92 1.41 4.67
N VAL A 77 5.49 1.48 5.91
CA VAL A 77 4.08 1.69 6.31
C VAL A 77 3.99 2.77 7.38
N SER A 78 2.85 3.43 7.49
CA SER A 78 2.66 4.50 8.46
C SER A 78 1.24 4.54 9.03
N GLY A 79 1.08 5.12 10.22
CA GLY A 79 -0.22 5.28 10.86
C GLY A 79 -0.91 3.97 11.22
N GLU A 80 -2.23 3.99 11.26
CA GLU A 80 -3.04 2.86 11.72
C GLU A 80 -2.88 1.60 10.85
N ILE A 81 -2.70 1.76 9.52
CA ILE A 81 -2.42 0.62 8.65
C ILE A 81 -1.06 -0.02 8.98
N GLY A 82 -0.09 0.80 9.38
CA GLY A 82 1.22 0.33 9.84
C GLY A 82 1.10 -0.54 11.09
N ASP A 83 0.26 -0.14 12.04
CA ASP A 83 0.02 -0.92 13.27
C ASP A 83 -0.58 -2.30 12.93
N ARG A 84 -1.51 -2.35 11.96
CA ARG A 84 -2.08 -3.63 11.48
C ARG A 84 -1.04 -4.54 10.83
N TYR A 85 -0.17 -3.99 10.01
CA TYR A 85 0.93 -4.77 9.42
C TYR A 85 1.94 -5.25 10.46
N ALA A 86 2.19 -4.47 11.51
CA ALA A 86 3.03 -4.91 12.62
C ALA A 86 2.39 -6.09 13.39
N GLU A 87 1.08 -6.05 13.61
CA GLU A 87 0.33 -7.17 14.21
C GLU A 87 0.45 -8.44 13.37
N LEU A 88 0.28 -8.34 12.04
CA LEU A 88 0.43 -9.47 11.11
C LEU A 88 1.85 -10.03 11.09
N GLN A 89 2.86 -9.18 11.16
CA GLN A 89 4.26 -9.61 11.24
C GLN A 89 4.52 -10.38 12.54
N CYS A 90 4.02 -9.88 13.68
CA CYS A 90 4.12 -10.59 14.95
C CYS A 90 3.36 -11.92 14.97
N ALA A 91 2.28 -12.04 14.21
CA ALA A 91 1.52 -13.28 14.05
C ALA A 91 2.16 -14.29 13.07
N GLY A 92 3.24 -13.89 12.37
CA GLY A 92 3.90 -14.74 11.36
C GLY A 92 3.11 -14.87 10.05
N GLU A 93 2.18 -13.94 9.79
CA GLU A 93 1.36 -13.94 8.58
C GLU A 93 2.03 -13.18 7.41
N ILE A 94 3.10 -12.44 7.69
CA ILE A 94 3.94 -11.78 6.69
C ILE A 94 5.20 -12.62 6.48
N PRO A 95 5.59 -12.92 5.23
CA PRO A 95 6.81 -13.67 4.94
C PRO A 95 8.07 -13.05 5.55
N ASP A 96 8.97 -13.87 6.09
CA ASP A 96 10.20 -13.42 6.77
C ASP A 96 11.17 -12.64 5.88
N ASN A 97 11.05 -12.78 4.57
CA ASN A 97 11.87 -12.04 3.61
C ASN A 97 11.38 -10.60 3.37
N ILE A 98 10.25 -10.19 3.94
CA ILE A 98 9.73 -8.83 3.86
C ILE A 98 10.21 -8.03 5.07
N ASN A 99 10.98 -6.97 4.82
CA ASN A 99 11.43 -6.04 5.84
C ASN A 99 10.42 -4.92 6.02
N LEU A 100 9.73 -4.90 7.15
CA LEU A 100 8.72 -3.90 7.46
C LEU A 100 9.34 -2.72 8.24
N PHE A 101 9.18 -1.51 7.70
CA PHE A 101 9.60 -0.26 8.32
C PHE A 101 8.38 0.54 8.77
N LEU A 102 8.16 0.58 10.08
CA LEU A 102 7.07 1.32 10.69
C LEU A 102 7.49 2.78 10.89
N LEU A 103 6.79 3.69 10.25
CA LEU A 103 6.98 5.11 10.50
C LEU A 103 6.02 5.60 11.59
N PRO A 104 6.49 6.51 12.46
CA PRO A 104 5.67 7.02 13.54
C PRO A 104 4.44 7.77 13.00
N GLY A 105 3.33 7.70 13.69
CA GLY A 105 2.16 8.54 13.43
C GLY A 105 2.50 10.03 13.55
N GLY A 106 1.70 10.88 12.88
CA GLY A 106 1.91 12.33 12.90
C GLY A 106 2.96 12.86 11.91
N LEU A 107 3.44 12.03 11.00
CA LEU A 107 4.41 12.42 9.95
C LEU A 107 3.88 13.60 9.11
N ARG A 108 2.58 13.67 8.86
CA ARG A 108 1.93 14.77 8.12
C ARG A 108 2.04 16.11 8.82
N GLU A 109 2.08 16.10 10.17
CA GLU A 109 2.05 17.31 10.99
C GLU A 109 3.44 17.88 11.23
N ASN A 110 4.44 17.00 11.33
CA ASN A 110 5.82 17.39 11.68
C ASN A 110 6.88 16.48 11.06
N PRO A 111 7.02 16.41 9.72
CA PRO A 111 8.00 15.52 9.08
C PRO A 111 9.43 15.83 9.49
N THR A 112 9.77 17.11 9.67
CA THR A 112 11.12 17.56 10.04
C THR A 112 11.47 17.23 11.49
N LYS A 113 10.51 17.28 12.43
CA LYS A 113 10.72 16.90 13.83
C LYS A 113 10.92 15.41 14.00
N LEU A 114 10.27 14.60 13.19
CA LEU A 114 10.41 13.15 13.22
C LEU A 114 11.71 12.74 12.53
N ALA A 115 12.06 13.39 11.43
CA ALA A 115 13.35 13.22 10.77
C ALA A 115 14.54 13.50 11.70
N SER A 116 14.45 14.52 12.56
CA SER A 116 15.50 14.82 13.55
C SER A 116 15.65 13.75 14.65
N LYS A 117 14.64 12.91 14.87
CA LYS A 117 14.66 11.79 15.83
C LYS A 117 15.02 10.45 15.20
N GLY A 118 14.95 10.36 13.87
CA GLY A 118 15.34 9.16 13.12
C GLY A 118 16.84 8.93 13.20
N ARG A 119 17.28 7.69 13.49
CA ARG A 119 18.68 7.33 13.32
C ARG A 119 19.00 7.36 11.83
N ARG A 120 19.96 8.17 11.40
CA ARG A 120 20.58 8.00 10.08
C ARG A 120 21.09 6.56 10.02
N CYS A 121 20.75 5.85 8.97
CA CYS A 121 21.42 4.60 8.63
C CYS A 121 22.87 4.95 8.24
N GLU A 122 23.80 4.84 9.18
CA GLU A 122 25.20 5.23 9.01
C GLU A 122 25.97 4.38 7.99
N ASN A 123 25.38 3.29 7.49
CA ASN A 123 26.00 2.35 6.55
C ASN A 123 25.13 2.09 5.30
N SER A 124 24.35 3.03 4.84
CA SER A 124 23.40 2.77 3.77
C SER A 124 23.95 3.11 2.39
N GLN A 125 24.23 2.09 1.60
CA GLN A 125 23.82 2.14 0.21
C GLN A 125 22.35 2.57 0.17
N TRP A 126 22.00 3.52 -0.70
CA TRP A 126 20.62 3.97 -0.89
C TRP A 126 19.72 2.76 -1.10
N LYS A 127 18.81 2.51 -0.15
CA LYS A 127 17.83 1.43 -0.26
C LYS A 127 16.57 1.93 -0.93
N GLU A 128 16.05 1.11 -1.83
CA GLU A 128 14.74 1.34 -2.43
C GLU A 128 13.66 0.72 -1.54
N PHE A 129 12.59 1.46 -1.33
CA PHE A 129 11.41 1.05 -0.57
C PHE A 129 10.16 1.16 -1.42
N ILE A 130 9.19 0.32 -1.17
CA ILE A 130 7.81 0.58 -1.56
C ILE A 130 7.04 1.11 -0.35
N PHE A 131 6.11 2.04 -0.59
CA PHE A 131 5.21 2.55 0.43
C PHE A 131 3.85 1.88 0.29
N LEU A 132 3.33 1.35 1.39
CA LEU A 132 2.04 0.69 1.44
C LEU A 132 1.12 1.43 2.42
N ASP A 133 -0.06 1.87 1.93
CA ASP A 133 -1.03 2.63 2.71
C ASP A 133 -2.45 2.12 2.40
N ASP A 134 -3.45 2.53 3.18
CA ASP A 134 -4.85 2.19 2.93
C ASP A 134 -5.42 2.99 1.77
N SER A 135 -5.10 4.27 1.68
CA SER A 135 -5.73 5.19 0.74
C SER A 135 -4.81 6.28 0.21
N TYR A 136 -5.13 6.76 -0.99
CA TYR A 136 -4.46 7.91 -1.60
C TYR A 136 -5.48 8.96 -2.02
N TYR A 137 -5.25 10.23 -1.64
CA TYR A 137 -6.09 11.37 -2.02
C TYR A 137 -5.26 12.56 -2.51
N SER A 138 -4.67 13.28 -1.57
CA SER A 138 -3.94 14.52 -1.83
C SER A 138 -2.43 14.34 -1.96
N GLY A 139 -1.94 13.13 -1.73
CA GLY A 139 -0.51 12.80 -1.72
C GLY A 139 0.28 13.31 -0.51
N LYS A 140 -0.36 13.99 0.45
CA LYS A 140 0.34 14.56 1.62
C LYS A 140 1.11 13.50 2.43
N THR A 141 0.52 12.32 2.63
CA THR A 141 1.18 11.22 3.33
C THR A 141 2.37 10.71 2.53
N LEU A 142 2.17 10.43 1.24
CA LEU A 142 3.24 9.96 0.36
C LEU A 142 4.41 10.93 0.31
N ASN A 143 4.15 12.23 0.18
CA ASN A 143 5.20 13.26 0.17
C ASN A 143 5.96 13.27 1.51
N ALA A 144 5.26 13.25 2.65
CA ALA A 144 5.89 13.23 3.97
C ALA A 144 6.74 11.97 4.20
N VAL A 145 6.27 10.81 3.73
CA VAL A 145 7.02 9.55 3.78
C VAL A 145 8.26 9.63 2.88
N THR A 146 8.10 10.12 1.66
CA THR A 146 9.21 10.28 0.70
C THR A 146 10.30 11.20 1.25
N ASP A 147 9.92 12.34 1.80
CA ASP A 147 10.86 13.30 2.43
C ASP A 147 11.58 12.67 3.61
N TYR A 148 10.85 11.94 4.47
CA TYR A 148 11.45 11.25 5.61
C TYR A 148 12.44 10.16 5.16
N MET A 149 12.05 9.32 4.20
CA MET A 149 12.91 8.26 3.68
C MET A 149 14.16 8.81 3.02
N CYS A 150 14.04 9.89 2.24
CA CYS A 150 15.18 10.60 1.68
C CYS A 150 16.14 11.11 2.77
N TYR A 151 15.61 11.66 3.85
CA TYR A 151 16.41 12.14 4.98
C TYR A 151 17.19 11.02 5.68
N VAL A 152 16.61 9.82 5.82
CA VAL A 152 17.28 8.67 6.46
C VAL A 152 18.14 7.83 5.51
N GLY A 153 18.26 8.22 4.24
CA GLY A 153 19.14 7.58 3.25
C GLY A 153 18.47 6.47 2.44
N GLY A 154 17.17 6.59 2.18
CA GLY A 154 16.41 5.71 1.32
C GLY A 154 15.60 6.45 0.26
N SER A 155 14.96 5.74 -0.63
CA SER A 155 14.03 6.28 -1.62
C SER A 155 12.77 5.46 -1.72
N VAL A 156 11.62 6.12 -1.88
CA VAL A 156 10.35 5.45 -2.17
C VAL A 156 10.23 5.30 -3.68
N LYS A 157 10.30 4.07 -4.16
CA LYS A 157 10.21 3.73 -5.58
C LYS A 157 8.79 3.85 -6.11
N HIS A 158 7.81 3.40 -5.32
CA HIS A 158 6.41 3.37 -5.70
C HIS A 158 5.52 3.25 -4.46
N ALA A 159 4.29 3.78 -4.55
CA ALA A 159 3.29 3.63 -3.52
C ALA A 159 2.18 2.67 -3.99
N TYR A 160 1.75 1.80 -3.08
CA TYR A 160 0.63 0.90 -3.30
C TYR A 160 -0.45 1.17 -2.26
N VAL A 161 -1.69 1.28 -2.70
CA VAL A 161 -2.83 1.55 -1.83
C VAL A 161 -4.00 0.64 -2.19
N PHE A 162 -4.89 0.40 -1.24
CA PHE A 162 -6.10 -0.36 -1.53
C PHE A 162 -7.05 0.44 -2.41
N TYR A 163 -7.21 1.73 -2.13
CA TYR A 163 -8.04 2.59 -2.98
C TYR A 163 -7.45 3.99 -3.20
N ASP A 164 -7.73 4.52 -4.37
CA ASP A 164 -7.34 5.87 -4.80
C ASP A 164 -8.59 6.72 -5.00
N GLY A 165 -8.75 7.74 -4.17
CA GLY A 165 -9.82 8.75 -4.25
C GLY A 165 -9.34 10.08 -4.85
N SER A 166 -8.16 10.13 -5.44
CA SER A 166 -7.62 11.35 -6.04
C SER A 166 -8.26 11.65 -7.39
N PRO A 167 -8.52 12.93 -7.73
CA PRO A 167 -9.11 13.32 -9.00
C PRO A 167 -8.18 13.08 -10.20
N ALA A 168 -6.86 13.15 -9.98
CA ALA A 168 -5.86 12.94 -11.01
C ALA A 168 -5.02 11.68 -10.71
N ARG A 169 -4.72 10.91 -11.76
CA ARG A 169 -3.82 9.74 -11.62
C ARG A 169 -2.41 10.20 -11.29
N ASN A 170 -1.83 9.58 -10.27
CA ASN A 170 -0.41 9.69 -9.99
C ASN A 170 0.29 8.44 -10.52
N LYS A 171 1.32 8.63 -11.39
CA LYS A 171 2.09 7.52 -11.98
C LYS A 171 2.87 6.69 -10.95
N ASP A 172 3.20 7.30 -9.82
CA ASP A 172 3.98 6.68 -8.74
C ASP A 172 3.07 5.99 -7.70
N VAL A 173 1.75 5.87 -7.99
CA VAL A 173 0.76 5.22 -7.14
C VAL A 173 -0.02 4.16 -7.91
N SER A 174 -0.12 2.98 -7.35
CA SER A 174 -1.00 1.90 -7.82
C SER A 174 -2.04 1.56 -6.76
N SER A 175 -3.29 1.33 -7.19
CA SER A 175 -4.39 0.96 -6.31
C SER A 175 -5.12 -0.28 -6.81
N LEU A 176 -5.77 -1.02 -5.90
CA LEU A 176 -6.70 -2.08 -6.26
C LEU A 176 -8.05 -1.53 -6.74
N TYR A 177 -8.46 -0.42 -6.17
CA TYR A 177 -9.71 0.24 -6.49
C TYR A 177 -9.46 1.75 -6.67
N ARG A 178 -10.03 2.31 -7.72
CA ARG A 178 -9.98 3.74 -7.97
C ARG A 178 -11.39 4.30 -8.09
N TYR A 179 -11.73 5.27 -7.24
CA TYR A 179 -13.06 5.87 -7.17
C TYR A 179 -13.55 6.39 -8.53
N TYR A 180 -12.73 7.17 -9.22
CA TYR A 180 -13.09 7.82 -10.48
C TYR A 180 -13.23 6.87 -11.68
N ASP A 181 -12.67 5.66 -11.61
CA ASP A 181 -12.88 4.65 -12.65
C ASP A 181 -14.30 4.06 -12.62
N PHE A 182 -14.98 4.16 -11.47
CA PHE A 182 -16.34 3.62 -11.27
C PHE A 182 -17.42 4.71 -11.31
N TYR A 183 -17.13 5.90 -10.82
CA TYR A 183 -18.10 6.98 -10.68
C TYR A 183 -17.92 8.09 -11.73
N GLY A 184 -17.09 7.87 -12.75
CA GLY A 184 -16.85 8.75 -13.91
C GLY A 184 -17.16 10.22 -13.67
N GLY A 185 -16.24 11.09 -13.79
CA GLY A 185 -16.19 12.56 -13.85
C GLY A 185 -17.39 13.50 -13.62
N ASN A 186 -18.54 13.04 -13.21
CA ASN A 186 -19.77 13.84 -13.11
C ASN A 186 -20.19 14.20 -11.67
N HIS A 187 -19.34 13.95 -10.68
CA HIS A 187 -19.62 14.33 -9.30
C HIS A 187 -18.47 15.17 -8.74
N VAL A 188 -18.34 16.38 -9.27
CA VAL A 188 -17.66 17.51 -8.62
C VAL A 188 -18.71 18.56 -8.33
#